data_9428c4cfd330843e0f8a02b4b6bd2ba6
#
_entry.id   9428c4cfd330843e0f8a02b4b6bd2ba6
#
_cell.length_a   1.000
_cell.length_b   1.000
_cell.length_c   1.000
_cell.angle_alpha   90.00
_cell.angle_beta   90.00
_cell.angle_gamma   90.00
#
_symmetry.space_group_name_H-M   'P 1'
#
loop_
_entity.id
_entity.type
_entity.pdbx_description
1 polymer ?
#
loop_
_entity_poly.entity_id
_entity_poly.type
_entity_poly.pdbx_seq_one_letter_code
_entity_poly.pdbx_strand_id
1 'polypeptide(L)'
;EFADWKLLINEFFQLPLKVKQQYAYSGVKENLGYNWLEEERLTPTMPGDLKESYNWVSPDRMQEEYWPKEIPEFKPIAEKIERIARMLSYQFLYRFEKLLNVPTGKLVEQHIDGSSTMRILHYPSHEGDPKENQVRGGAHTDYGSITLLWRFDDVPGLQIYDKESDEWIDAPIIKNSVVLNVADMFARWSNDTLKSTPHR
;
A
#
# COMPACT_ATOMS: atom_id res chain seq x y z
N GLU A 1 -17.81 6.61 4.88
CA GLU A 1 -17.12 5.38 4.45
C GLU A 1 -15.62 5.41 4.81
N PHE A 2 -14.84 6.40 4.33
CA PHE A 2 -13.42 6.48 4.70
C PHE A 2 -13.19 6.80 6.18
N ALA A 3 -14.08 7.55 6.83
CA ALA A 3 -14.03 7.78 8.26
C ALA A 3 -14.28 6.48 9.05
N ASP A 4 -15.26 5.71 8.65
CA ASP A 4 -15.56 4.41 9.26
C ASP A 4 -14.38 3.44 9.05
N TRP A 5 -13.80 3.46 7.85
CA TRP A 5 -12.62 2.65 7.54
C TRP A 5 -11.42 3.00 8.44
N LYS A 6 -11.15 4.29 8.65
CA LYS A 6 -10.11 4.73 9.60
C LYS A 6 -10.34 4.18 11.01
N LEU A 7 -11.58 4.19 11.49
CA LEU A 7 -11.91 3.64 12.81
C LEU A 7 -11.62 2.13 12.89
N LEU A 8 -12.03 1.37 11.88
CA LEU A 8 -11.79 -0.08 11.84
C LEU A 8 -10.31 -0.44 11.70
N ILE A 9 -9.54 0.36 10.95
CA ILE A 9 -8.07 0.21 10.88
C ILE A 9 -7.46 0.38 12.27
N ASN A 10 -7.85 1.44 12.99
CA ASN A 10 -7.35 1.69 14.34
C ASN A 10 -7.76 0.57 15.29
N GLU A 11 -9.01 0.11 15.24
CA GLU A 11 -9.50 -1.00 16.05
C GLU A 11 -8.68 -2.28 15.79
N PHE A 12 -8.40 -2.61 14.53
CA PHE A 12 -7.58 -3.76 14.19
C PHE A 12 -6.18 -3.68 14.78
N PHE A 13 -5.49 -2.54 14.62
CA PHE A 13 -4.13 -2.41 15.13
C PHE A 13 -4.07 -2.34 16.67
N GLN A 14 -5.15 -1.97 17.34
CA GLN A 14 -5.28 -2.00 18.80
C GLN A 14 -5.56 -3.40 19.37
N LEU A 15 -5.94 -4.38 18.54
CA LEU A 15 -6.09 -5.76 19.01
C LEU A 15 -4.79 -6.27 19.66
N PRO A 16 -4.90 -7.14 20.68
CA PRO A 16 -3.72 -7.77 21.27
C PRO A 16 -2.86 -8.46 20.21
N LEU A 17 -1.54 -8.36 20.35
CA LEU A 17 -0.61 -8.95 19.37
C LEU A 17 -0.91 -10.43 19.09
N LYS A 18 -1.21 -11.23 20.14
CA LYS A 18 -1.56 -12.65 19.98
C LYS A 18 -2.81 -12.87 19.11
N VAL A 19 -3.74 -11.93 19.11
CA VAL A 19 -4.94 -12.00 18.26
C VAL A 19 -4.56 -11.67 16.83
N LYS A 20 -3.84 -10.58 16.60
CA LYS A 20 -3.34 -10.20 15.26
C LYS A 20 -2.48 -11.30 14.62
N GLN A 21 -1.65 -11.99 15.43
CA GLN A 21 -0.79 -13.08 14.96
C GLN A 21 -1.57 -14.33 14.48
N GLN A 22 -2.87 -14.47 14.81
CA GLN A 22 -3.70 -15.52 14.23
C GLN A 22 -3.93 -15.31 12.72
N TYR A 23 -3.76 -14.07 12.25
CA TYR A 23 -3.83 -13.63 10.86
C TYR A 23 -2.44 -13.39 10.26
N ALA A 24 -1.40 -14.09 10.74
CA ALA A 24 -0.03 -13.89 10.33
C ALA A 24 0.16 -13.97 8.80
N TYR A 25 1.10 -13.19 8.30
CA TYR A 25 1.39 -13.09 6.88
C TYR A 25 1.72 -14.45 6.25
N SER A 26 1.03 -14.79 5.16
CA SER A 26 1.11 -16.08 4.47
C SER A 26 2.32 -16.25 3.55
N GLY A 27 3.12 -15.19 3.38
CA GLY A 27 4.25 -15.17 2.47
C GLY A 27 3.96 -14.47 1.14
N VAL A 28 5.00 -14.30 0.34
CA VAL A 28 4.98 -13.49 -0.90
C VAL A 28 3.99 -14.00 -1.94
N LYS A 29 3.75 -15.30 -1.99
CA LYS A 29 2.90 -15.91 -3.00
C LYS A 29 1.43 -15.54 -2.84
N GLU A 30 0.88 -15.66 -1.65
CA GLU A 30 -0.50 -15.33 -1.32
C GLU A 30 -0.66 -13.84 -1.01
N ASN A 31 0.36 -13.26 -0.38
CA ASN A 31 0.44 -11.85 0.02
C ASN A 31 -0.73 -11.41 0.92
N LEU A 32 -1.10 -12.24 1.87
CA LEU A 32 -2.22 -12.07 2.79
C LEU A 32 -1.74 -12.00 4.23
N GLY A 33 -2.45 -11.24 5.06
CA GLY A 33 -2.33 -11.30 6.51
C GLY A 33 -1.48 -10.20 7.13
N TYR A 34 -1.20 -10.40 8.42
CA TYR A 34 -0.60 -9.43 9.32
C TYR A 34 0.91 -9.62 9.45
N ASN A 35 1.65 -8.55 9.19
CA ASN A 35 3.07 -8.43 9.54
C ASN A 35 3.19 -7.56 10.79
N TRP A 36 3.84 -8.09 11.82
CA TRP A 36 4.06 -7.35 13.07
C TRP A 36 5.26 -6.40 12.99
N LEU A 37 5.40 -5.62 14.02
CA LEU A 37 6.47 -4.64 14.12
C LEU A 37 7.85 -5.28 13.94
N GLU A 38 8.71 -4.66 13.12
CA GLU A 38 10.06 -5.17 12.78
C GLU A 38 10.10 -6.49 11.98
N GLU A 39 8.96 -7.01 11.50
CA GLU A 39 8.95 -8.22 10.68
C GLU A 39 9.44 -7.94 9.26
N GLU A 40 8.93 -6.88 8.64
CA GLU A 40 9.34 -6.50 7.30
C GLU A 40 10.71 -5.82 7.29
N ARG A 41 11.52 -6.18 6.30
CA ARG A 41 12.82 -5.55 6.02
C ARG A 41 13.12 -5.61 4.54
N LEU A 42 13.60 -4.53 3.96
CA LEU A 42 14.01 -4.49 2.55
C LEU A 42 15.29 -5.28 2.31
N THR A 43 16.21 -5.26 3.26
CA THR A 43 17.48 -5.96 3.20
C THR A 43 17.62 -6.90 4.40
N PRO A 44 17.92 -8.19 4.20
CA PRO A 44 17.98 -9.17 5.31
C PRO A 44 18.94 -8.80 6.44
N THR A 45 19.98 -8.01 6.15
CA THR A 45 20.99 -7.58 7.12
C THR A 45 20.62 -6.32 7.90
N MET A 46 19.52 -5.65 7.52
CA MET A 46 19.06 -4.42 8.17
C MET A 46 18.05 -4.76 9.27
N PRO A 47 17.91 -3.91 10.30
CA PRO A 47 16.81 -4.02 11.24
C PRO A 47 15.47 -3.98 10.52
N GLY A 48 14.45 -4.61 11.10
CA GLY A 48 13.09 -4.52 10.57
C GLY A 48 12.51 -3.11 10.69
N ASP A 49 11.62 -2.78 9.77
CA ASP A 49 10.97 -1.47 9.71
C ASP A 49 10.07 -1.25 10.94
N LEU A 50 10.03 0.00 11.43
CA LEU A 50 9.18 0.40 12.56
C LEU A 50 7.74 0.62 12.10
N LYS A 51 7.16 -0.41 11.51
CA LYS A 51 5.77 -0.46 11.06
C LYS A 51 5.17 -1.84 11.27
N GLU A 52 3.88 -1.87 11.36
CA GLU A 52 3.08 -3.09 11.21
C GLU A 52 2.10 -2.92 10.05
N SER A 53 1.68 -4.00 9.44
CA SER A 53 0.81 -3.95 8.28
C SER A 53 -0.15 -5.14 8.23
N TYR A 54 -1.25 -4.95 7.51
CA TYR A 54 -2.14 -6.03 7.16
C TYR A 54 -2.52 -5.96 5.70
N ASN A 55 -2.38 -7.08 4.99
CA ASN A 55 -2.63 -7.22 3.58
C ASN A 55 -3.87 -8.06 3.30
N TRP A 56 -4.64 -7.66 2.29
CA TRP A 56 -5.66 -8.50 1.67
C TRP A 56 -5.69 -8.32 0.16
N VAL A 57 -6.30 -9.23 -0.52
CA VAL A 57 -6.45 -9.24 -1.98
C VAL A 57 -7.91 -9.16 -2.36
N SER A 58 -8.20 -9.16 -3.66
CA SER A 58 -9.58 -9.15 -4.15
C SER A 58 -10.43 -10.26 -3.51
N PRO A 59 -11.74 -10.02 -3.28
CA PRO A 59 -12.61 -10.95 -2.55
C PRO A 59 -12.64 -12.38 -3.08
N ASP A 60 -12.53 -12.56 -4.39
CA ASP A 60 -12.50 -13.87 -5.06
C ASP A 60 -11.23 -14.68 -4.78
N ARG A 61 -10.17 -14.04 -4.29
CA ARG A 61 -8.89 -14.66 -3.94
C ARG A 61 -8.62 -14.68 -2.44
N MET A 62 -9.41 -13.93 -1.67
CA MET A 62 -9.24 -13.81 -0.22
C MET A 62 -9.81 -15.06 0.48
N GLN A 63 -9.02 -15.64 1.36
CA GLN A 63 -9.44 -16.80 2.17
C GLN A 63 -10.13 -16.29 3.44
N GLU A 64 -11.21 -16.95 3.84
CA GLU A 64 -12.08 -16.49 4.94
C GLU A 64 -11.35 -16.42 6.28
N GLU A 65 -10.42 -17.32 6.53
CA GLU A 65 -9.64 -17.40 7.77
C GLU A 65 -8.73 -16.20 8.01
N TYR A 66 -8.41 -15.42 6.98
CA TYR A 66 -7.61 -14.20 7.12
C TYR A 66 -8.42 -12.98 7.53
N TRP A 67 -9.77 -13.02 7.46
CA TRP A 67 -10.57 -11.89 7.92
C TRP A 67 -10.64 -11.81 9.44
N PRO A 68 -10.40 -10.62 10.05
CA PRO A 68 -10.46 -10.43 11.51
C PRO A 68 -11.86 -10.72 12.04
N LYS A 69 -12.04 -11.82 12.76
CA LYS A 69 -13.33 -12.25 13.32
C LYS A 69 -13.79 -11.37 14.49
N GLU A 70 -12.83 -10.73 15.14
CA GLU A 70 -13.05 -9.81 16.24
C GLU A 70 -13.72 -8.51 15.81
N ILE A 71 -13.66 -8.20 14.50
CA ILE A 71 -14.21 -6.96 13.91
C ILE A 71 -15.08 -7.36 12.70
N PRO A 72 -16.34 -7.79 12.92
CA PRO A 72 -17.19 -8.30 11.83
C PRO A 72 -17.42 -7.31 10.68
N GLU A 73 -17.41 -6.01 10.98
CA GLU A 73 -17.57 -4.94 9.99
C GLU A 73 -16.32 -4.73 9.11
N PHE A 74 -15.16 -5.29 9.49
CA PHE A 74 -13.91 -5.08 8.77
C PHE A 74 -14.01 -5.60 7.32
N LYS A 75 -14.44 -6.86 7.15
CA LYS A 75 -14.56 -7.49 5.83
C LYS A 75 -15.47 -6.69 4.87
N PRO A 76 -16.76 -6.41 5.18
CA PRO A 76 -17.63 -5.73 4.22
C PRO A 76 -17.14 -4.33 3.85
N ILE A 77 -16.50 -3.60 4.77
CA ILE A 77 -15.95 -2.28 4.48
C ILE A 77 -14.65 -2.41 3.68
N ALA A 78 -13.76 -3.34 4.00
CA ALA A 78 -12.54 -3.61 3.23
C ALA A 78 -12.84 -3.95 1.77
N GLU A 79 -13.82 -4.81 1.53
CA GLU A 79 -14.29 -5.15 0.17
C GLU A 79 -14.88 -3.95 -0.57
N LYS A 80 -15.58 -3.07 0.14
CA LYS A 80 -16.12 -1.83 -0.45
C LYS A 80 -15.02 -0.86 -0.82
N ILE A 81 -14.04 -0.66 0.05
CA ILE A 81 -12.87 0.19 -0.22
C ILE A 81 -12.07 -0.37 -1.41
N GLU A 82 -11.88 -1.68 -1.48
CA GLU A 82 -11.20 -2.33 -2.60
C GLU A 82 -11.93 -2.05 -3.92
N ARG A 83 -13.25 -2.18 -3.98
CA ARG A 83 -14.02 -1.84 -5.18
C ARG A 83 -13.87 -0.37 -5.60
N ILE A 84 -13.88 0.55 -4.64
CA ILE A 84 -13.66 1.99 -4.91
C ILE A 84 -12.25 2.20 -5.48
N ALA A 85 -11.24 1.61 -4.86
CA ALA A 85 -9.85 1.68 -5.29
C ALA A 85 -9.67 1.15 -6.73
N ARG A 86 -10.26 0.00 -7.02
CA ARG A 86 -10.23 -0.63 -8.35
C ARG A 86 -10.89 0.25 -9.40
N MET A 87 -12.07 0.80 -9.13
CA MET A 87 -12.75 1.71 -10.04
C MET A 87 -11.92 2.97 -10.30
N LEU A 88 -11.31 3.54 -9.27
CA LEU A 88 -10.44 4.70 -9.40
C LEU A 88 -9.18 4.37 -10.21
N SER A 89 -8.60 3.19 -9.99
CA SER A 89 -7.46 2.70 -10.78
C SER A 89 -7.78 2.63 -12.26
N TYR A 90 -8.96 2.11 -12.64
CA TYR A 90 -9.38 2.06 -14.05
C TYR A 90 -9.53 3.48 -14.66
N GLN A 91 -10.00 4.46 -13.89
CA GLN A 91 -10.06 5.84 -14.36
C GLN A 91 -8.66 6.42 -14.65
N PHE A 92 -7.67 6.10 -13.83
CA PHE A 92 -6.28 6.50 -14.09
C PHE A 92 -5.71 5.76 -15.30
N LEU A 93 -5.93 4.46 -15.42
CA LEU A 93 -5.46 3.67 -16.56
C LEU A 93 -6.02 4.20 -17.90
N TYR A 94 -7.31 4.56 -17.99
CA TYR A 94 -7.87 5.21 -19.16
C TYR A 94 -7.21 6.54 -19.51
N ARG A 95 -6.76 7.31 -18.50
CA ARG A 95 -6.03 8.57 -18.74
C ARG A 95 -4.62 8.29 -19.23
N PHE A 96 -3.96 7.28 -18.69
CA PHE A 96 -2.65 6.84 -19.16
C PHE A 96 -2.69 6.29 -20.60
N GLU A 97 -3.74 5.59 -20.99
CA GLU A 97 -3.94 5.16 -22.38
C GLU A 97 -3.88 6.34 -23.34
N LYS A 98 -4.58 7.43 -23.02
CA LYS A 98 -4.53 8.65 -23.81
C LYS A 98 -3.15 9.30 -23.84
N LEU A 99 -2.50 9.38 -22.68
CA LEU A 99 -1.16 9.97 -22.56
C LEU A 99 -0.10 9.19 -23.36
N LEU A 100 -0.20 7.86 -23.34
CA LEU A 100 0.76 6.95 -23.98
C LEU A 100 0.37 6.59 -25.42
N ASN A 101 -0.73 7.15 -25.93
CA ASN A 101 -1.28 6.82 -27.24
C ASN A 101 -1.55 5.31 -27.44
N VAL A 102 -2.06 4.67 -26.37
CA VAL A 102 -2.47 3.26 -26.35
C VAL A 102 -3.96 3.16 -26.69
N PRO A 103 -4.42 2.15 -27.42
CA PRO A 103 -5.84 1.94 -27.68
C PRO A 103 -6.68 1.92 -26.41
N THR A 104 -7.83 2.59 -26.43
CA THR A 104 -8.74 2.70 -25.28
C THR A 104 -9.18 1.31 -24.77
N GLY A 105 -9.08 1.11 -23.47
CA GLY A 105 -9.43 -0.12 -22.79
C GLY A 105 -8.29 -1.16 -22.70
N LYS A 106 -7.17 -0.94 -23.40
CA LYS A 106 -6.09 -1.92 -23.48
C LYS A 106 -5.34 -2.11 -22.16
N LEU A 107 -5.06 -1.03 -21.43
CA LEU A 107 -4.45 -1.13 -20.11
C LEU A 107 -5.45 -1.67 -19.09
N VAL A 108 -6.70 -1.22 -19.14
CA VAL A 108 -7.75 -1.72 -18.24
C VAL A 108 -7.96 -3.22 -18.41
N GLU A 109 -8.01 -3.72 -19.65
CA GLU A 109 -8.13 -5.15 -19.96
C GLU A 109 -7.06 -5.99 -19.26
N GLN A 110 -5.82 -5.50 -19.20
CA GLN A 110 -4.71 -6.19 -18.53
C GLN A 110 -4.82 -6.19 -17.00
N HIS A 111 -5.77 -5.45 -16.43
CA HIS A 111 -5.95 -5.31 -14.99
C HIS A 111 -7.29 -5.87 -14.47
N ILE A 112 -8.19 -6.32 -15.35
CA ILE A 112 -9.52 -6.84 -14.95
C ILE A 112 -9.37 -8.05 -14.01
N ASP A 113 -8.54 -9.01 -14.39
CA ASP A 113 -8.24 -10.21 -13.60
C ASP A 113 -6.93 -10.06 -12.81
N GLY A 114 -6.48 -8.82 -12.65
CA GLY A 114 -5.21 -8.49 -12.03
C GLY A 114 -5.14 -8.80 -10.55
N SER A 115 -3.91 -9.04 -10.10
CA SER A 115 -3.55 -9.31 -8.71
C SER A 115 -3.39 -7.99 -7.98
N SER A 116 -4.51 -7.36 -7.57
CA SER A 116 -4.46 -6.19 -6.71
C SER A 116 -4.27 -6.60 -5.25
N THR A 117 -3.37 -5.93 -4.56
CA THR A 117 -3.19 -6.04 -3.12
C THR A 117 -3.64 -4.75 -2.46
N MET A 118 -4.47 -4.88 -1.46
CA MET A 118 -4.79 -3.81 -0.53
C MET A 118 -3.92 -3.95 0.71
N ARG A 119 -3.47 -2.83 1.23
CA ARG A 119 -2.60 -2.82 2.40
C ARG A 119 -2.93 -1.65 3.31
N ILE A 120 -3.06 -1.94 4.59
CA ILE A 120 -3.07 -0.92 5.63
C ILE A 120 -1.75 -0.95 6.38
N LEU A 121 -1.25 0.24 6.71
CA LEU A 121 0.01 0.46 7.39
C LEU A 121 -0.24 1.24 8.68
N HIS A 122 0.37 0.79 9.75
CA HIS A 122 0.40 1.49 11.02
C HIS A 122 1.85 1.73 11.44
N TYR A 123 2.13 2.98 11.77
CA TYR A 123 3.42 3.43 12.26
C TYR A 123 3.25 3.85 13.74
N PRO A 124 3.41 2.90 14.68
CA PRO A 124 3.22 3.21 16.09
C PRO A 124 4.26 4.21 16.58
N SER A 125 3.94 4.88 17.69
CA SER A 125 4.94 5.64 18.44
C SER A 125 6.05 4.69 18.91
N HIS A 126 7.28 5.12 18.79
CA HIS A 126 8.45 4.35 19.23
C HIS A 126 9.08 5.03 20.44
N GLU A 127 9.30 4.26 21.51
CA GLU A 127 10.00 4.74 22.70
C GLU A 127 11.49 4.43 22.58
N GLY A 128 12.32 5.43 22.86
CA GLY A 128 13.77 5.35 22.73
C GLY A 128 14.30 5.62 21.33
N ASP A 129 15.60 5.50 21.16
CA ASP A 129 16.27 5.71 19.87
C ASP A 129 16.11 4.48 18.97
N PRO A 130 15.83 4.66 17.68
CA PRO A 130 15.84 3.55 16.72
C PRO A 130 17.23 2.87 16.68
N LYS A 131 17.27 1.59 16.32
CA LYS A 131 18.52 0.89 16.06
C LYS A 131 19.28 1.60 14.93
N GLU A 132 20.59 1.43 14.88
CA GLU A 132 21.38 1.98 13.79
C GLU A 132 20.81 1.53 12.43
N ASN A 133 20.58 2.48 11.52
CA ASN A 133 19.96 2.27 10.21
C ASN A 133 18.51 1.72 10.24
N GLN A 134 17.84 1.75 11.37
CA GLN A 134 16.42 1.39 11.45
C GLN A 134 15.56 2.56 10.98
N VAL A 135 14.57 2.27 10.14
CA VAL A 135 13.64 3.24 9.55
C VAL A 135 12.19 2.81 9.75
N ARG A 136 11.24 3.69 9.48
CA ARG A 136 9.81 3.36 9.46
C ARG A 136 9.39 2.67 8.18
N GLY A 137 9.97 3.06 7.06
CA GLY A 137 9.82 2.46 5.75
C GLY A 137 11.05 2.79 4.91
N GLY A 138 11.79 1.77 4.50
CA GLY A 138 13.00 1.93 3.71
C GLY A 138 12.73 2.46 2.30
N ALA A 139 13.72 3.13 1.71
CA ALA A 139 13.63 3.63 0.34
C ALA A 139 13.44 2.48 -0.67
N HIS A 140 12.41 2.58 -1.51
CA HIS A 140 12.07 1.57 -2.52
C HIS A 140 11.30 2.16 -3.69
N THR A 141 11.10 1.35 -4.72
CA THR A 141 10.10 1.54 -5.77
C THR A 141 9.04 0.45 -5.65
N ASP A 142 7.82 0.69 -6.13
CA ASP A 142 6.77 -0.32 -6.19
C ASP A 142 6.95 -1.21 -7.43
N TYR A 143 6.58 -2.50 -7.33
CA TYR A 143 6.79 -3.46 -8.43
C TYR A 143 5.68 -3.45 -9.49
N GLY A 144 4.44 -3.07 -9.10
CA GLY A 144 3.24 -3.22 -9.93
C GLY A 144 3.10 -2.19 -11.05
N SER A 145 1.85 -1.86 -11.37
CA SER A 145 1.52 -0.83 -12.36
C SER A 145 1.38 0.54 -11.71
N ILE A 146 0.44 0.67 -10.78
CA ILE A 146 0.17 1.88 -10.03
C ILE A 146 -0.15 1.55 -8.59
N THR A 147 0.20 2.44 -7.69
CA THR A 147 -0.22 2.42 -6.29
C THR A 147 -1.07 3.64 -5.98
N LEU A 148 -2.18 3.43 -5.29
CA LEU A 148 -3.04 4.48 -4.77
C LEU A 148 -2.87 4.54 -3.25
N LEU A 149 -2.27 5.61 -2.74
CA LEU A 149 -2.01 5.79 -1.32
C LEU A 149 -2.95 6.84 -0.72
N TRP A 150 -3.81 6.41 0.21
CA TRP A 150 -4.62 7.29 1.07
C TRP A 150 -3.91 7.52 2.39
N ARG A 151 -3.82 8.77 2.79
CA ARG A 151 -3.31 9.16 4.09
C ARG A 151 -4.47 9.55 5.00
N PHE A 152 -4.58 8.88 6.15
CA PHE A 152 -5.69 9.09 7.07
C PHE A 152 -5.42 10.11 8.18
N ASP A 153 -4.20 10.58 8.26
CA ASP A 153 -3.76 11.60 9.21
C ASP A 153 -2.94 12.69 8.53
N ASP A 154 -2.71 13.76 9.27
CA ASP A 154 -1.94 14.92 8.83
C ASP A 154 -0.47 14.81 9.31
N VAL A 155 0.04 13.59 9.54
CA VAL A 155 1.42 13.35 9.96
C VAL A 155 2.34 13.30 8.75
N PRO A 156 3.42 14.09 8.69
CA PRO A 156 4.41 14.03 7.62
C PRO A 156 5.24 12.73 7.71
N GLY A 157 5.98 12.42 6.65
CA GLY A 157 6.92 11.29 6.66
C GLY A 157 7.12 10.64 5.30
N LEU A 158 6.16 10.74 4.38
CA LEU A 158 6.36 10.28 3.01
C LEU A 158 7.32 11.23 2.29
N GLN A 159 8.43 10.69 1.80
CA GLN A 159 9.41 11.41 0.99
C GLN A 159 9.56 10.77 -0.39
N ILE A 160 9.75 11.59 -1.40
CA ILE A 160 9.91 11.23 -2.80
C ILE A 160 11.32 11.66 -3.24
N TYR A 161 12.04 10.78 -3.92
CA TYR A 161 13.35 11.10 -4.44
C TYR A 161 13.25 11.90 -5.74
N ASP A 162 13.72 13.13 -5.73
CA ASP A 162 13.83 13.95 -6.91
C ASP A 162 15.19 13.75 -7.58
N LYS A 163 15.15 13.18 -8.78
CA LYS A 163 16.38 12.90 -9.56
C LYS A 163 17.05 14.15 -10.12
N GLU A 164 16.31 15.25 -10.27
CA GLU A 164 16.87 16.49 -10.83
C GLU A 164 17.71 17.24 -9.80
N SER A 165 17.21 17.33 -8.57
CA SER A 165 17.94 17.96 -7.46
C SER A 165 18.83 16.99 -6.69
N ASP A 166 18.73 15.68 -6.90
CA ASP A 166 19.39 14.62 -6.13
C ASP A 166 19.02 14.64 -4.63
N GLU A 167 17.76 15.00 -4.33
CA GLU A 167 17.28 15.20 -2.97
C GLU A 167 15.99 14.41 -2.68
N TRP A 168 15.75 14.16 -1.39
CA TRP A 168 14.48 13.65 -0.88
C TRP A 168 13.55 14.80 -0.55
N ILE A 169 12.38 14.85 -1.20
CA ILE A 169 11.39 15.91 -1.04
C ILE A 169 10.19 15.35 -0.26
N ASP A 170 9.72 16.10 0.74
CA ASP A 170 8.52 15.73 1.48
C ASP A 170 7.28 15.80 0.58
N ALA A 171 6.53 14.72 0.50
CA ALA A 171 5.25 14.72 -0.18
C ALA A 171 4.22 15.59 0.58
N PRO A 172 3.57 16.55 -0.10
CA PRO A 172 2.62 17.43 0.56
C PRO A 172 1.43 16.65 1.14
N ILE A 173 0.92 17.12 2.27
CA ILE A 173 -0.31 16.61 2.87
C ILE A 173 -1.48 17.39 2.28
N ILE A 174 -2.29 16.73 1.45
CA ILE A 174 -3.48 17.33 0.85
C ILE A 174 -4.70 16.55 1.35
N LYS A 175 -5.59 17.22 2.05
CA LYS A 175 -6.82 16.59 2.57
C LYS A 175 -7.70 16.08 1.45
N ASN A 176 -8.34 14.94 1.67
CA ASN A 176 -9.26 14.29 0.72
C ASN A 176 -8.63 14.00 -0.66
N SER A 177 -7.33 13.74 -0.66
CA SER A 177 -6.59 13.34 -1.85
C SER A 177 -6.10 11.91 -1.78
N VAL A 178 -5.65 11.41 -2.91
CA VAL A 178 -4.92 10.17 -3.05
C VAL A 178 -3.60 10.47 -3.76
N VAL A 179 -2.51 9.90 -3.27
CA VAL A 179 -1.24 9.93 -4.00
C VAL A 179 -1.26 8.79 -5.00
N LEU A 180 -1.08 9.11 -6.28
CA LEU A 180 -0.88 8.13 -7.34
C LEU A 180 0.61 7.97 -7.59
N ASN A 181 1.11 6.76 -7.40
CA ASN A 181 2.49 6.40 -7.71
C ASN A 181 2.53 5.44 -8.91
N VAL A 182 3.38 5.75 -9.89
CA VAL A 182 3.69 4.84 -11.00
C VAL A 182 4.75 3.85 -10.53
N ALA A 183 4.53 2.58 -10.79
CA ALA A 183 5.39 1.51 -10.35
C ALA A 183 6.27 0.95 -11.50
N ASP A 184 7.22 0.08 -11.17
CA ASP A 184 8.28 -0.38 -12.07
C ASP A 184 7.77 -1.07 -13.33
N MET A 185 6.75 -1.92 -13.20
CA MET A 185 6.18 -2.62 -14.35
C MET A 185 5.56 -1.64 -15.34
N PHE A 186 4.87 -0.61 -14.85
CA PHE A 186 4.26 0.39 -15.72
C PHE A 186 5.29 1.34 -16.34
N ALA A 187 6.35 1.68 -15.61
CA ALA A 187 7.49 2.41 -16.18
C ALA A 187 8.06 1.61 -17.36
N ARG A 188 8.31 0.30 -17.18
CA ARG A 188 8.80 -0.58 -18.23
C ARG A 188 7.83 -0.71 -19.41
N TRP A 189 6.52 -0.87 -19.18
CA TRP A 189 5.52 -0.97 -20.25
C TRP A 189 5.41 0.32 -21.07
N SER A 190 5.62 1.47 -20.46
CA SER A 190 5.61 2.76 -21.14
C SER A 190 6.94 3.11 -21.81
N ASN A 191 7.89 2.16 -21.86
CA ASN A 191 9.25 2.40 -22.34
C ASN A 191 9.90 3.61 -21.65
N ASP A 192 9.79 3.64 -20.32
CA ASP A 192 10.29 4.70 -19.43
C ASP A 192 9.73 6.10 -19.69
N THR A 193 8.64 6.22 -20.44
CA THR A 193 7.92 7.48 -20.60
C THR A 193 7.33 7.92 -19.25
N LEU A 194 6.75 6.98 -18.51
CA LEU A 194 6.38 7.14 -17.11
C LEU A 194 7.56 6.67 -16.24
N LYS A 195 7.75 7.32 -15.10
CA LYS A 195 8.86 6.98 -14.20
C LYS A 195 8.33 6.34 -12.92
N SER A 196 8.94 5.23 -12.53
CA SER A 196 8.80 4.71 -11.18
C SER A 196 9.69 5.53 -10.26
N THR A 197 9.10 6.11 -9.23
CA THR A 197 9.79 7.08 -8.38
C THR A 197 10.14 6.43 -7.04
N PRO A 198 11.44 6.41 -6.65
CA PRO A 198 11.83 5.97 -5.33
C PRO A 198 11.16 6.84 -4.25
N HIS A 199 10.68 6.20 -3.21
CA HIS A 199 10.04 6.86 -2.07
C HIS A 199 10.34 6.11 -0.77
N ARG A 200 10.17 6.83 0.35
CA ARG A 200 10.42 6.31 1.70
C ARG A 200 9.52 6.95 2.73
#